data_68709d052b3c8a436dacca7536e5508c
#
_entry.id   68709d052b3c8a436dacca7536e5508c
#
_cell.length_a   1.000
_cell.length_b   1.000
_cell.length_c   1.000
_cell.angle_alpha   90.00
_cell.angle_beta   90.00
_cell.angle_gamma   90.00
#
_symmetry.space_group_name_H-M   'P 1'
#
loop_
_entity.id
_entity.type
_entity.pdbx_description
1 polymer ?
#
loop_
_entity_poly.entity_id
_entity_poly.type
_entity_poly.pdbx_seq_one_letter_code
_entity_poly.pdbx_strand_id
1 'polypeptide(L)'
;MKRLIVLILLAAGTADAQSAPLFEIDVRLRVVNDDMLYIVVQVDNRSGRRVTELAGYITESTSEERIVSEQKIVHVHPYDPVLMDSQTTIRGYTYPFEKSMDHRFRYHISRVTFRNDNRIFAWSPSDGLIRVE
;
A
#
# COMPACT_ATOMS: atom_id res chain seq x y z
N MET A 1 -56.46 -31.58 8.56
CA MET A 1 -55.25 -31.43 7.75
C MET A 1 -54.42 -30.30 8.35
N LYS A 2 -53.31 -30.67 8.98
CA LYS A 2 -52.36 -29.65 9.55
C LYS A 2 -51.42 -29.22 8.41
N ARG A 3 -51.49 -27.96 7.99
CA ARG A 3 -50.54 -27.38 7.05
C ARG A 3 -49.30 -26.99 7.82
N LEU A 4 -48.20 -27.68 7.53
CA LEU A 4 -46.88 -27.30 8.05
C LEU A 4 -46.36 -26.11 7.24
N ILE A 5 -46.33 -24.94 7.84
CA ILE A 5 -45.69 -23.78 7.23
C ILE A 5 -44.22 -23.89 7.61
N VAL A 6 -43.39 -24.30 6.64
CA VAL A 6 -41.93 -24.21 6.79
C VAL A 6 -41.52 -22.78 6.54
N LEU A 7 -41.24 -22.08 7.63
CA LEU A 7 -40.63 -20.74 7.59
C LEU A 7 -39.15 -20.94 7.26
N ILE A 8 -38.79 -20.75 5.98
CA ILE A 8 -37.39 -20.69 5.59
C ILE A 8 -36.89 -19.30 6.00
N LEU A 9 -36.23 -19.22 7.14
CA LEU A 9 -35.44 -18.05 7.49
C LEU A 9 -34.23 -18.03 6.53
N LEU A 10 -34.32 -17.24 5.47
CA LEU A 10 -33.14 -16.80 4.73
C LEU A 10 -32.38 -15.86 5.68
N ALA A 11 -31.37 -16.41 6.35
CA ALA A 11 -30.34 -15.58 6.95
C ALA A 11 -29.58 -14.92 5.79
N ALA A 12 -29.98 -13.70 5.43
CA ALA A 12 -29.17 -12.84 4.60
C ALA A 12 -27.92 -12.53 5.41
N GLY A 13 -26.89 -13.35 5.24
CA GLY A 13 -25.56 -12.99 5.69
C GLY A 13 -25.20 -11.69 4.99
N THR A 14 -25.17 -10.58 5.74
CA THR A 14 -24.51 -9.38 5.29
C THR A 14 -23.04 -9.73 5.15
N ALA A 15 -22.63 -10.11 3.95
CA ALA A 15 -21.21 -10.11 3.63
C ALA A 15 -20.78 -8.64 3.78
N ASP A 16 -19.97 -8.38 4.81
CA ASP A 16 -19.24 -7.12 4.88
C ASP A 16 -18.42 -7.04 3.61
N ALA A 17 -18.92 -6.30 2.63
CA ALA A 17 -18.17 -5.97 1.44
C ALA A 17 -17.01 -5.10 1.93
N GLN A 18 -15.84 -5.73 2.19
CA GLN A 18 -14.61 -4.99 2.36
C GLN A 18 -14.44 -4.16 1.10
N SER A 19 -14.54 -2.83 1.24
CA SER A 19 -14.26 -1.92 0.16
C SER A 19 -12.86 -2.24 -0.37
N ALA A 20 -12.73 -2.38 -1.69
CA ALA A 20 -11.44 -2.59 -2.33
C ALA A 20 -10.46 -1.50 -1.89
N PRO A 21 -9.20 -1.82 -1.62
CA PRO A 21 -8.21 -0.83 -1.22
C PRO A 21 -8.01 0.21 -2.34
N LEU A 22 -7.79 1.47 -1.96
CA LEU A 22 -7.54 2.56 -2.92
C LEU A 22 -6.22 2.40 -3.66
N PHE A 23 -5.26 1.74 -3.04
CA PHE A 23 -3.96 1.44 -3.63
C PHE A 23 -3.65 -0.03 -3.41
N GLU A 24 -3.20 -0.70 -4.44
CA GLU A 24 -2.59 -2.02 -4.31
C GLU A 24 -1.09 -1.88 -4.32
N ILE A 25 -0.44 -2.47 -3.32
CA ILE A 25 1.00 -2.38 -3.12
C ILE A 25 1.59 -3.77 -3.24
N ASP A 26 2.61 -3.89 -4.08
CA ASP A 26 3.42 -5.11 -4.21
C ASP A 26 4.89 -4.75 -3.99
N VAL A 27 5.49 -5.38 -3.00
CA VAL A 27 6.90 -5.21 -2.66
C VAL A 27 7.64 -6.51 -2.98
N ARG A 28 8.62 -6.43 -3.86
CA ARG A 28 9.45 -7.56 -4.27
C ARG A 28 10.88 -7.34 -3.85
N LEU A 29 11.44 -8.36 -3.25
CA LEU A 29 12.81 -8.38 -2.77
C LEU A 29 13.61 -9.40 -3.59
N ARG A 30 14.76 -8.97 -4.11
CA ARG A 30 15.68 -9.85 -4.84
C ARG A 30 17.09 -9.65 -4.33
N VAL A 31 17.71 -10.73 -3.90
CA VAL A 31 19.15 -10.72 -3.59
C VAL A 31 19.92 -10.69 -4.90
N VAL A 32 20.70 -9.63 -5.11
CA VAL A 32 21.48 -9.44 -6.34
C VAL A 32 22.83 -10.12 -6.23
N ASN A 33 23.44 -9.99 -5.05
CA ASN A 33 24.69 -10.65 -4.68
C ASN A 33 24.75 -10.79 -3.16
N ASP A 34 25.85 -11.24 -2.62
CA ASP A 34 25.96 -11.56 -1.18
C ASP A 34 25.71 -10.38 -0.23
N ASP A 35 25.86 -9.15 -0.70
CA ASP A 35 25.79 -7.93 0.11
C ASP A 35 24.77 -6.89 -0.39
N MET A 36 24.05 -7.18 -1.46
CA MET A 36 23.10 -6.24 -2.06
C MET A 36 21.73 -6.87 -2.29
N LEU A 37 20.72 -6.13 -1.90
CA LEU A 37 19.32 -6.42 -2.16
C LEU A 37 18.76 -5.41 -3.16
N TYR A 38 17.97 -5.88 -4.12
CA TYR A 38 17.18 -5.01 -4.98
C TYR A 38 15.72 -5.06 -4.54
N ILE A 39 15.18 -3.89 -4.20
CA ILE A 39 13.80 -3.74 -3.73
C ILE A 39 13.01 -3.04 -4.82
N VAL A 40 11.88 -3.64 -5.22
CA VAL A 40 10.94 -3.07 -6.16
C VAL A 40 9.62 -2.85 -5.45
N VAL A 41 9.12 -1.61 -5.50
CA VAL A 41 7.81 -1.24 -4.97
C VAL A 41 6.91 -0.86 -6.13
N GLN A 42 5.83 -1.59 -6.29
CA GLN A 42 4.78 -1.32 -7.25
C GLN A 42 3.55 -0.81 -6.52
N VAL A 43 2.98 0.28 -7.01
CA VAL A 43 1.73 0.83 -6.49
C VAL A 43 0.74 1.02 -7.64
N ASP A 44 -0.41 0.39 -7.53
CA ASP A 44 -1.52 0.55 -8.45
C ASP A 44 -2.51 1.57 -7.89
N ASN A 45 -2.81 2.61 -8.66
CA ASN A 45 -3.84 3.58 -8.31
C ASN A 45 -5.22 3.02 -8.64
N ARG A 46 -5.98 2.69 -7.62
CA ARG A 46 -7.38 2.22 -7.72
C ARG A 46 -8.36 3.14 -7.01
N SER A 47 -7.94 4.38 -6.78
CA SER A 47 -8.73 5.36 -6.03
C SER A 47 -9.91 5.95 -6.83
N GLY A 48 -9.97 5.73 -8.13
CA GLY A 48 -10.90 6.42 -9.04
C GLY A 48 -10.55 7.89 -9.27
N ARG A 49 -9.40 8.35 -8.77
CA ARG A 49 -8.97 9.74 -8.79
C ARG A 49 -7.57 9.89 -9.39
N ARG A 50 -7.27 11.07 -9.89
CA ARG A 50 -5.94 11.42 -10.38
C ARG A 50 -5.03 11.80 -9.22
N VAL A 51 -3.91 11.11 -9.10
CA VAL A 51 -2.92 11.31 -8.04
C VAL A 51 -1.83 12.24 -8.55
N THR A 52 -1.62 13.36 -7.86
CA THR A 52 -0.61 14.38 -8.21
C THR A 52 0.69 14.24 -7.44
N GLU A 53 0.64 13.62 -6.26
CA GLU A 53 1.81 13.23 -5.48
C GLU A 53 1.57 11.88 -4.84
N LEU A 54 2.61 11.07 -4.81
CA LEU A 54 2.60 9.77 -4.12
C LEU A 54 4.00 9.47 -3.62
N ALA A 55 4.12 9.32 -2.30
CA ALA A 55 5.36 8.96 -1.66
C ALA A 55 5.11 8.03 -0.46
N GLY A 56 6.10 7.25 -0.13
CA GLY A 56 6.06 6.34 0.98
C GLY A 56 7.43 6.06 1.55
N TYR A 57 7.47 5.15 2.51
CA TYR A 57 8.69 4.70 3.16
C TYR A 57 8.78 3.19 3.16
N ILE A 58 9.96 2.68 2.79
CA ILE A 58 10.36 1.33 3.15
C ILE A 58 11.03 1.40 4.51
N THR A 59 10.53 0.60 5.44
CA THR A 59 11.14 0.41 6.75
C THR A 59 11.70 -0.99 6.86
N GLU A 60 12.93 -1.09 7.32
CA GLU A 60 13.56 -2.34 7.70
C GLU A 60 13.48 -2.48 9.22
N SER A 61 13.00 -3.62 9.68
CA SER A 61 12.92 -3.95 11.09
C SER A 61 13.59 -5.27 11.41
N THR A 62 14.02 -5.42 12.65
CA THR A 62 14.52 -6.68 13.20
C THR A 62 13.37 -7.58 13.63
N SER A 63 13.69 -8.83 13.99
CA SER A 63 12.72 -9.77 14.58
C SER A 63 12.07 -9.26 15.87
N GLU A 64 12.71 -8.31 16.57
CA GLU A 64 12.19 -7.64 17.77
C GLU A 64 11.35 -6.39 17.45
N GLU A 65 10.97 -6.19 16.17
CA GLU A 65 10.23 -5.04 15.66
C GLU A 65 10.95 -3.69 15.82
N ARG A 66 12.26 -3.72 15.98
CA ARG A 66 13.07 -2.50 16.04
C ARG A 66 13.34 -2.00 14.62
N ILE A 67 12.96 -0.76 14.34
CA ILE A 67 13.28 -0.11 13.06
C ILE A 67 14.76 0.23 13.04
N VAL A 68 15.47 -0.31 12.07
CA VAL A 68 16.91 -0.06 11.88
C VAL A 68 17.20 0.85 10.70
N SER A 69 16.27 0.99 9.77
CA SER A 69 16.42 1.87 8.62
C SER A 69 15.08 2.27 8.03
N GLU A 70 15.04 3.48 7.49
CA GLU A 70 13.92 4.01 6.71
C GLU A 70 14.44 4.66 5.43
N GLN A 71 13.78 4.38 4.31
CA GLN A 71 14.08 5.03 3.05
C GLN A 71 12.81 5.54 2.38
N LYS A 72 12.84 6.83 2.03
CA LYS A 72 11.75 7.46 1.29
C LYS A 72 11.76 7.05 -0.18
N ILE A 73 10.59 6.70 -0.69
CA ILE A 73 10.35 6.42 -2.10
C ILE A 73 9.32 7.41 -2.62
N VAL A 74 9.68 8.16 -3.66
CA VAL A 74 8.76 9.04 -4.35
C VAL A 74 8.33 8.38 -5.66
N HIS A 75 7.04 8.07 -5.76
CA HIS A 75 6.45 7.47 -6.97
C HIS A 75 6.00 8.52 -7.97
N VAL A 76 5.39 9.59 -7.48
CA VAL A 76 4.90 10.72 -8.27
C VAL A 76 5.33 12.00 -7.59
N HIS A 77 6.16 12.78 -8.28
CA HIS A 77 6.54 14.13 -7.86
C HIS A 77 5.47 15.13 -8.28
N PRO A 78 5.36 16.31 -7.61
CA PRO A 78 4.36 17.32 -7.95
C PRO A 78 4.39 17.81 -9.40
N TYR A 79 5.56 17.73 -10.04
CA TYR A 79 5.78 18.19 -11.43
C TYR A 79 5.73 17.06 -12.45
N ASP A 80 5.56 15.82 -12.02
CA ASP A 80 5.40 14.68 -12.91
C ASP A 80 3.99 14.66 -13.53
N PRO A 81 3.80 13.93 -14.63
CA PRO A 81 2.46 13.61 -15.09
C PRO A 81 1.64 12.93 -13.98
N VAL A 82 0.38 13.31 -13.87
CA VAL A 82 -0.52 12.70 -12.87
C VAL A 82 -0.63 11.20 -13.08
N LEU A 83 -0.72 10.47 -11.99
CA LEU A 83 -1.03 9.04 -12.02
C LEU A 83 -2.55 8.88 -12.13
N MET A 84 -3.00 8.44 -13.30
CA MET A 84 -4.42 8.23 -13.56
C MET A 84 -4.94 7.03 -12.78
N ASP A 85 -6.26 6.97 -12.62
CA ASP A 85 -6.89 5.75 -12.11
C ASP A 85 -6.53 4.53 -12.97
N SER A 86 -6.30 3.41 -12.33
CA SER A 86 -5.85 2.14 -12.94
C SER A 86 -4.42 2.15 -13.51
N GLN A 87 -3.67 3.22 -13.34
CA GLN A 87 -2.26 3.26 -13.68
C GLN A 87 -1.38 2.76 -12.53
N THR A 88 -0.22 2.24 -12.89
CA THR A 88 0.75 1.63 -11.98
C THR A 88 2.05 2.40 -12.00
N THR A 89 2.65 2.60 -10.83
CA THR A 89 4.03 3.06 -10.68
C THR A 89 4.91 1.90 -10.23
N ILE A 90 6.14 1.88 -10.73
CA ILE A 90 7.17 0.93 -10.30
C ILE A 90 8.43 1.70 -9.98
N ARG A 91 8.95 1.52 -8.77
CA ARG A 91 10.23 2.11 -8.33
C ARG A 91 11.09 1.03 -7.70
N GLY A 92 12.35 1.02 -8.11
CA GLY A 92 13.33 0.07 -7.58
C GLY A 92 14.59 0.77 -7.13
N TYR A 93 15.25 0.22 -6.15
CA TYR A 93 16.54 0.69 -5.68
C TYR A 93 17.35 -0.43 -5.03
N THR A 94 18.66 -0.22 -4.95
CA THR A 94 19.56 -1.14 -4.28
C THR A 94 19.70 -0.78 -2.81
N TYR A 95 19.79 -1.79 -1.98
CA TYR A 95 19.88 -1.67 -0.54
C TYR A 95 20.99 -2.61 -0.01
N PRO A 96 21.90 -2.14 0.86
CA PRO A 96 22.88 -3.02 1.48
C PRO A 96 22.18 -4.11 2.28
N PHE A 97 22.65 -5.34 2.12
CA PHE A 97 22.05 -6.51 2.73
C PHE A 97 23.11 -7.33 3.47
N GLU A 98 22.83 -7.65 4.72
CA GLU A 98 23.67 -8.49 5.56
C GLU A 98 22.97 -9.80 5.85
N LYS A 99 23.46 -10.90 5.28
CA LYS A 99 22.82 -12.22 5.37
C LYS A 99 22.68 -12.78 6.78
N SER A 100 23.53 -12.34 7.71
CA SER A 100 23.52 -12.80 9.10
C SER A 100 22.37 -12.25 9.93
N MET A 101 21.66 -11.25 9.43
CA MET A 101 20.55 -10.60 10.11
C MET A 101 19.22 -11.02 9.51
N ASP A 102 18.21 -11.15 10.38
CA ASP A 102 16.83 -11.32 9.95
C ASP A 102 16.27 -9.95 9.53
N HIS A 103 15.90 -9.83 8.26
CA HIS A 103 15.42 -8.58 7.67
C HIS A 103 13.93 -8.67 7.40
N ARG A 104 13.17 -7.71 7.92
CA ARG A 104 11.74 -7.54 7.62
C ARG A 104 11.54 -6.17 7.01
N PHE A 105 10.96 -6.15 5.81
CA PHE A 105 10.68 -4.92 5.09
C PHE A 105 9.18 -4.68 5.05
N ARG A 106 8.78 -3.44 5.35
CA ARG A 106 7.40 -2.97 5.22
C ARG A 106 7.38 -1.67 4.44
N TYR A 107 6.37 -1.51 3.63
CA TYR A 107 6.13 -0.27 2.89
C TYR A 107 4.81 0.35 3.32
N HIS A 108 4.81 1.67 3.49
CA HIS A 108 3.60 2.43 3.75
C HIS A 108 3.58 3.73 2.96
N ILE A 109 2.39 4.17 2.57
CA ILE A 109 2.17 5.42 1.88
C ILE A 109 2.03 6.53 2.91
N SER A 110 2.95 7.49 2.89
CA SER A 110 2.99 8.60 3.85
C SER A 110 2.40 9.89 3.29
N ARG A 111 2.34 10.03 1.97
CA ARG A 111 1.86 11.24 1.31
C ARG A 111 1.15 10.92 0.01
N VAL A 112 -0.11 11.34 -0.05
CA VAL A 112 -0.93 11.29 -1.26
C VAL A 112 -1.63 12.63 -1.42
N THR A 113 -1.54 13.21 -2.62
CA THR A 113 -2.37 14.35 -3.01
C THR A 113 -3.12 14.01 -4.29
N PHE A 114 -4.34 14.53 -4.41
CA PHE A 114 -5.20 14.31 -5.56
C PHE A 114 -5.38 15.63 -6.32
N ARG A 115 -5.61 15.52 -7.63
CA ARG A 115 -5.89 16.69 -8.45
C ARG A 115 -7.17 17.38 -7.98
N ASN A 116 -7.14 18.71 -7.91
CA ASN A 116 -8.25 19.56 -7.46
C ASN A 116 -8.63 19.36 -5.99
N ASP A 117 -7.71 18.86 -5.19
CA ASP A 117 -7.87 18.70 -3.75
C ASP A 117 -6.64 19.26 -3.03
N ASN A 118 -6.83 20.19 -2.12
CA ASN A 118 -5.73 20.84 -1.38
C ASN A 118 -5.29 20.05 -0.14
N ARG A 119 -5.97 18.95 0.17
CA ARG A 119 -5.67 18.14 1.34
C ARG A 119 -4.52 17.17 1.05
N ILE A 120 -3.74 16.91 2.07
CA ILE A 120 -2.66 15.92 2.04
C ILE A 120 -3.07 14.74 2.91
N PHE A 121 -2.89 13.54 2.39
CA PHE A 121 -3.27 12.32 3.08
C PHE A 121 -2.07 11.38 3.24
N ALA A 122 -2.11 10.58 4.30
CA ALA A 122 -1.46 9.28 4.37
C ALA A 122 -2.51 8.20 4.07
N TRP A 123 -2.08 7.02 3.72
CA TRP A 123 -2.99 5.92 3.45
C TRP A 123 -2.42 4.60 3.97
N SER A 124 -3.30 3.79 4.54
CA SER A 124 -3.02 2.39 4.88
C SER A 124 -4.22 1.50 4.55
N PRO A 125 -4.02 0.19 4.33
CA PRO A 125 -5.13 -0.72 4.06
C PRO A 125 -6.15 -0.80 5.21
N SER A 126 -5.70 -0.63 6.46
CA SER A 126 -6.56 -0.71 7.64
C SER A 126 -7.32 0.56 7.93
N ASP A 127 -6.68 1.73 7.75
CA ASP A 127 -7.23 3.03 8.18
C ASP A 127 -7.79 3.86 7.02
N GLY A 128 -7.50 3.47 5.78
CA GLY A 128 -7.85 4.24 4.60
C GLY A 128 -7.08 5.55 4.50
N LEU A 129 -7.71 6.59 3.95
CA LEU A 129 -7.12 7.93 3.86
C LEU A 129 -7.22 8.64 5.21
N ILE A 130 -6.07 9.11 5.70
CA ILE A 130 -5.95 9.94 6.90
C ILE A 130 -5.39 11.28 6.47
N ARG A 131 -6.13 12.35 6.73
CA ARG A 131 -5.63 13.70 6.46
C ARG A 131 -4.50 14.04 7.42
N VAL A 132 -3.36 14.48 6.86
CA VAL A 132 -2.16 14.84 7.64
C VAL A 132 -1.91 16.35 7.69
N GLU A 133 -2.53 17.10 6.79
CA GLU A 133 -2.56 18.58 6.76
C GLU A 133 -3.85 19.10 6.13
#